data_96a14c7a93cace0677af75579995b1a5
#
_entry.id   96a14c7a93cace0677af75579995b1a5
#
_cell.length_a   1.000
_cell.length_b   1.000
_cell.length_c   1.000
_cell.angle_alpha   90.00
_cell.angle_beta   90.00
_cell.angle_gamma   90.00
#
_symmetry.space_group_name_H-M   'P 1'
#
loop_
_entity.id
_entity.type
_entity.pdbx_description
1 polymer ?
#
loop_
_entity_poly.entity_id
_entity_poly.type
_entity_poly.pdbx_seq_one_letter_code
_entity_poly.pdbx_strand_id
1 'polypeptide(L)'
;MLIPPWLTDRRRHGAVFALALPMVLSNITTPLLGLVDTWVIGQLGQAWFLGGVSVGATLINLIFWLLGFLRMSTTGLTAQAHGAGSPGGQLDTLARALGLAVGLGVLLLLLLLPLLPGLIALSGGSAEVQVYASEYVSVRIWSAPAALCNLVIMGWLLGMQDARSPMLLLIFTNLINMALDTWFVLGLGWQVKGVAAASLLADYSALGVGLWLVSRHLRRLSPEVWQGAWQRWRQWPALLRLLSLNRDIFIRSLCLQLCFAFMTLQGARLGDVAVAANAVLLNFLMLISYGMDGFAYAVEAMVGRAIGRRDRQALREAIVLNLGWALVIAIGFSLLFAAGGSQLIAHITDIPAVIAEANRQLPWLILMPLLAVWCFLLDGVFIGATRAREMRNSMLVAAFCGFFPVWWLCQGWGVAALWAAMGALMAGRGLTLGYLCWQLERDGRLLHSPHGVSQVQSEPS
;
A
#
# COMPACT_ATOMS: atom_id res chain seq x y z
N MET A 1 -30.48 -4.24 -23.98
CA MET A 1 -29.04 -4.59 -23.92
C MET A 1 -28.90 -5.94 -23.27
N LEU A 2 -28.45 -6.97 -24.00
CA LEU A 2 -28.21 -8.30 -23.43
C LEU A 2 -26.98 -8.19 -22.51
N ILE A 3 -27.12 -8.63 -21.26
CA ILE A 3 -26.02 -8.69 -20.29
C ILE A 3 -24.93 -9.59 -20.90
N PRO A 4 -23.67 -9.12 -21.01
CA PRO A 4 -22.61 -9.95 -21.58
C PRO A 4 -22.48 -11.26 -20.79
N PRO A 5 -22.31 -12.43 -21.43
CA PRO A 5 -22.29 -13.74 -20.77
C PRO A 5 -21.21 -13.86 -19.67
N TRP A 6 -20.12 -13.13 -19.79
CA TRP A 6 -19.03 -13.14 -18.82
C TRP A 6 -19.38 -12.45 -17.50
N LEU A 7 -20.41 -11.57 -17.44
CA LEU A 7 -20.90 -10.97 -16.20
C LEU A 7 -21.67 -11.97 -15.30
N THR A 8 -22.09 -13.09 -15.83
CA THR A 8 -22.81 -14.15 -15.08
C THR A 8 -21.94 -15.40 -14.85
N ASP A 9 -20.72 -15.43 -15.38
CA ASP A 9 -19.82 -16.58 -15.27
C ASP A 9 -19.17 -16.66 -13.88
N ARG A 10 -19.63 -17.63 -13.07
CA ARG A 10 -19.12 -17.91 -11.71
C ARG A 10 -17.61 -18.12 -11.66
N ARG A 11 -16.99 -18.69 -12.69
CA ARG A 11 -15.54 -18.95 -12.73
C ARG A 11 -14.75 -17.64 -12.77
N ARG A 12 -15.24 -16.66 -13.49
CA ARG A 12 -14.61 -15.35 -13.61
C ARG A 12 -14.71 -14.54 -12.31
N HIS A 13 -15.87 -14.57 -11.67
CA HIS A 13 -16.03 -14.02 -10.32
C HIS A 13 -15.13 -14.73 -9.30
N GLY A 14 -15.05 -16.06 -9.37
CA GLY A 14 -14.17 -16.86 -8.53
C GLY A 14 -12.68 -16.48 -8.69
N ALA A 15 -12.23 -16.13 -9.90
CA ALA A 15 -10.86 -15.66 -10.15
C ALA A 15 -10.57 -14.33 -9.46
N VAL A 16 -11.53 -13.40 -9.42
CA VAL A 16 -11.39 -12.12 -8.68
C VAL A 16 -11.22 -12.40 -7.18
N PHE A 17 -12.12 -13.20 -6.60
CA PHE A 17 -12.07 -13.54 -5.17
C PHE A 17 -10.83 -14.36 -4.79
N ALA A 18 -10.34 -15.21 -5.68
CA ALA A 18 -9.11 -15.98 -5.44
C ALA A 18 -7.88 -15.08 -5.26
N LEU A 19 -7.88 -13.88 -5.84
CA LEU A 19 -6.83 -12.88 -5.67
C LEU A 19 -7.16 -11.87 -4.58
N ALA A 20 -8.41 -11.37 -4.54
CA ALA A 20 -8.80 -10.31 -3.62
C ALA A 20 -8.93 -10.78 -2.17
N LEU A 21 -9.62 -11.90 -1.93
CA LEU A 21 -9.95 -12.36 -0.57
C LEU A 21 -8.73 -12.67 0.29
N PRO A 22 -7.68 -13.38 -0.21
CA PRO A 22 -6.48 -13.60 0.57
C PRO A 22 -5.83 -12.29 1.01
N MET A 23 -5.82 -11.26 0.15
CA MET A 23 -5.21 -9.98 0.47
C MET A 23 -6.05 -9.16 1.46
N VAL A 24 -7.38 -9.19 1.37
CA VAL A 24 -8.26 -8.58 2.38
C VAL A 24 -8.04 -9.23 3.74
N LEU A 25 -8.01 -10.58 3.80
CA LEU A 25 -7.79 -11.32 5.05
C LEU A 25 -6.42 -11.00 5.68
N SER A 26 -5.36 -10.90 4.86
CA SER A 26 -4.04 -10.55 5.38
C SER A 26 -3.99 -9.13 5.93
N ASN A 27 -4.68 -8.17 5.32
CA ASN A 27 -4.71 -6.78 5.77
C ASN A 27 -5.37 -6.62 7.15
N ILE A 28 -6.29 -7.52 7.54
CA ILE A 28 -6.91 -7.53 8.88
C ILE A 28 -5.89 -7.85 9.98
N THR A 29 -4.83 -8.58 9.68
CA THR A 29 -3.80 -8.92 10.68
C THR A 29 -2.92 -7.74 11.07
N THR A 30 -2.81 -6.72 10.22
CA THR A 30 -1.97 -5.53 10.50
C THR A 30 -2.46 -4.69 11.68
N PRO A 31 -3.76 -4.33 11.79
CA PRO A 31 -4.28 -3.67 12.99
C PRO A 31 -4.11 -4.52 14.26
N LEU A 32 -4.26 -5.85 14.17
CA LEU A 32 -4.06 -6.74 15.31
C LEU A 32 -2.63 -6.70 15.84
N LEU A 33 -1.63 -6.64 14.95
CA LEU A 33 -0.23 -6.46 15.34
C LEU A 33 -0.07 -5.18 16.16
N GLY A 34 -0.57 -4.04 15.68
CA GLY A 34 -0.50 -2.76 16.38
C GLY A 34 -1.16 -2.78 17.77
N LEU A 35 -2.26 -3.54 17.92
CA LEU A 35 -2.89 -3.74 19.23
C LEU A 35 -2.02 -4.55 20.19
N VAL A 36 -1.39 -5.63 19.71
CA VAL A 36 -0.48 -6.46 20.52
C VAL A 36 0.75 -5.65 20.93
N ASP A 37 1.38 -4.92 20.01
CA ASP A 37 2.52 -4.06 20.32
C ASP A 37 2.17 -3.04 21.42
N THR A 38 1.01 -2.37 21.27
CA THR A 38 0.51 -1.40 22.27
C THR A 38 0.26 -2.06 23.61
N TRP A 39 -0.36 -3.24 23.63
CA TRP A 39 -0.62 -3.99 24.86
C TRP A 39 0.66 -4.41 25.54
N VAL A 40 1.63 -4.99 24.80
CA VAL A 40 2.90 -5.45 25.35
C VAL A 40 3.70 -4.30 25.97
N ILE A 41 3.78 -3.16 25.27
CA ILE A 41 4.47 -1.97 25.78
C ILE A 41 3.72 -1.36 26.95
N GLY A 42 2.38 -1.39 26.95
CA GLY A 42 1.55 -0.91 28.05
C GLY A 42 1.83 -1.63 29.38
N GLN A 43 2.28 -2.90 29.34
CA GLN A 43 2.65 -3.64 30.56
C GLN A 43 3.93 -3.12 31.22
N LEU A 44 4.74 -2.28 30.55
CA LEU A 44 5.93 -1.68 31.15
C LEU A 44 5.63 -0.56 32.17
N GLY A 45 4.39 -0.12 32.29
CA GLY A 45 3.90 0.77 33.33
C GLY A 45 4.32 2.23 33.23
N GLN A 46 4.99 2.66 32.16
CA GLN A 46 5.46 4.02 31.98
C GLN A 46 5.05 4.56 30.60
N ALA A 47 4.43 5.75 30.60
CA ALA A 47 3.89 6.35 29.38
C ALA A 47 4.97 6.67 28.31
N TRP A 48 6.18 6.98 28.73
CA TRP A 48 7.25 7.32 27.79
C TRP A 48 7.73 6.14 26.93
N PHE A 49 7.58 4.88 27.39
CA PHE A 49 7.85 3.70 26.55
C PHE A 49 6.86 3.64 25.37
N LEU A 50 5.57 3.80 25.67
CA LEU A 50 4.53 3.83 24.67
C LEU A 50 4.72 5.01 23.70
N GLY A 51 5.04 6.20 24.21
CA GLY A 51 5.34 7.38 23.43
C GLY A 51 6.54 7.17 22.51
N GLY A 52 7.63 6.61 23.04
CA GLY A 52 8.85 6.33 22.28
C GLY A 52 8.62 5.36 21.12
N VAL A 53 7.96 4.22 21.39
CA VAL A 53 7.60 3.25 20.34
C VAL A 53 6.67 3.88 19.31
N SER A 54 5.65 4.63 19.75
CA SER A 54 4.69 5.28 18.84
C SER A 54 5.37 6.25 17.87
N VAL A 55 6.26 7.12 18.38
CA VAL A 55 7.02 8.08 17.55
C VAL A 55 7.96 7.34 16.60
N GLY A 56 8.74 6.37 17.14
CA GLY A 56 9.69 5.60 16.33
C GLY A 56 9.02 4.77 15.25
N ALA A 57 7.92 4.08 15.59
CA ALA A 57 7.14 3.28 14.63
C ALA A 57 6.50 4.16 13.56
N THR A 58 5.97 5.33 13.92
CA THR A 58 5.39 6.27 12.95
C THR A 58 6.43 6.70 11.92
N LEU A 59 7.64 7.05 12.35
CA LEU A 59 8.73 7.43 11.45
C LEU A 59 9.11 6.29 10.49
N ILE A 60 9.32 5.08 11.02
CA ILE A 60 9.69 3.91 10.20
C ILE A 60 8.56 3.53 9.24
N ASN A 61 7.32 3.50 9.71
CA ASN A 61 6.17 3.15 8.89
C ASN A 61 5.95 4.14 7.75
N LEU A 62 6.14 5.44 8.00
CA LEU A 62 6.09 6.47 6.97
C LEU A 62 7.12 6.21 5.87
N ILE A 63 8.37 5.91 6.26
CA ILE A 63 9.46 5.64 5.31
C ILE A 63 9.14 4.38 4.48
N PHE A 64 8.76 3.27 5.13
CA PHE A 64 8.46 2.03 4.43
C PHE A 64 7.22 2.14 3.54
N TRP A 65 6.21 2.89 3.98
CA TRP A 65 5.03 3.15 3.18
C TRP A 65 5.35 3.94 1.90
N LEU A 66 6.21 4.97 2.00
CA LEU A 66 6.68 5.72 0.83
C LEU A 66 7.45 4.84 -0.16
N LEU A 67 8.15 3.81 0.32
CA LEU A 67 8.87 2.84 -0.51
C LEU A 67 7.99 1.68 -1.03
N GLY A 68 6.70 1.70 -0.74
CA GLY A 68 5.71 0.75 -1.25
C GLY A 68 5.61 0.69 -2.78
N PHE A 69 6.19 1.67 -3.49
CA PHE A 69 6.33 1.63 -4.95
C PHE A 69 7.09 0.39 -5.45
N LEU A 70 8.00 -0.17 -4.65
CA LEU A 70 8.72 -1.40 -4.98
C LEU A 70 7.76 -2.58 -5.20
N ARG A 71 6.75 -2.73 -4.35
CA ARG A 71 5.70 -3.75 -4.53
C ARG A 71 4.90 -3.46 -5.80
N MET A 72 4.40 -2.24 -5.95
CA MET A 72 3.50 -1.84 -7.04
C MET A 72 4.14 -2.03 -8.40
N SER A 73 5.36 -1.51 -8.60
CA SER A 73 6.09 -1.65 -9.87
C SER A 73 6.41 -3.11 -10.20
N THR A 74 6.81 -3.89 -9.18
CA THR A 74 7.11 -5.31 -9.34
C THR A 74 5.86 -6.10 -9.72
N THR A 75 4.70 -5.83 -9.10
CA THR A 75 3.43 -6.49 -9.45
C THR A 75 3.09 -6.26 -10.91
N GLY A 76 3.07 -5.02 -11.37
CA GLY A 76 2.68 -4.67 -12.74
C GLY A 76 3.60 -5.31 -13.80
N LEU A 77 4.92 -5.16 -13.62
CA LEU A 77 5.91 -5.72 -14.56
C LEU A 77 5.89 -7.25 -14.57
N THR A 78 5.78 -7.89 -13.41
CA THR A 78 5.71 -9.36 -13.32
C THR A 78 4.43 -9.89 -13.92
N ALA A 79 3.28 -9.25 -13.66
CA ALA A 79 1.99 -9.66 -14.22
C ALA A 79 1.98 -9.58 -15.76
N GLN A 80 2.60 -8.56 -16.33
CA GLN A 80 2.78 -8.43 -17.79
C GLN A 80 3.71 -9.52 -18.34
N ALA A 81 4.86 -9.76 -17.70
CA ALA A 81 5.78 -10.83 -18.10
C ALA A 81 5.13 -12.22 -17.99
N HIS A 82 4.31 -12.44 -16.95
CA HIS A 82 3.53 -13.67 -16.75
C HIS A 82 2.48 -13.83 -17.85
N GLY A 83 1.74 -12.76 -18.16
CA GLY A 83 0.74 -12.75 -19.23
C GLY A 83 1.34 -13.01 -20.60
N ALA A 84 2.53 -12.45 -20.87
CA ALA A 84 3.29 -12.66 -22.12
C ALA A 84 3.92 -14.06 -22.23
N GLY A 85 3.83 -14.91 -21.19
CA GLY A 85 4.49 -16.21 -21.18
C GLY A 85 6.00 -16.11 -21.22
N SER A 86 6.60 -15.07 -20.62
CA SER A 86 8.05 -14.81 -20.62
C SER A 86 8.69 -15.13 -19.26
N PRO A 87 9.18 -16.37 -19.04
CA PRO A 87 9.86 -16.73 -17.79
C PRO A 87 11.13 -15.91 -17.53
N GLY A 88 11.88 -15.58 -18.60
CA GLY A 88 13.04 -14.69 -18.49
C GLY A 88 12.67 -13.29 -17.99
N GLY A 89 11.57 -12.71 -18.50
CA GLY A 89 11.07 -11.42 -18.04
C GLY A 89 10.62 -11.43 -16.57
N GLN A 90 10.03 -12.54 -16.10
CA GLN A 90 9.65 -12.73 -14.68
C GLN A 90 10.88 -12.75 -13.78
N LEU A 91 11.93 -13.51 -14.17
CA LEU A 91 13.19 -13.61 -13.44
C LEU A 91 13.94 -12.27 -13.42
N ASP A 92 14.01 -11.60 -14.57
CA ASP A 92 14.71 -10.32 -14.73
C ASP A 92 14.05 -9.22 -13.89
N THR A 93 12.71 -9.19 -13.85
CA THR A 93 11.95 -8.25 -13.00
C THR A 93 12.28 -8.47 -11.54
N LEU A 94 12.25 -9.73 -11.08
CA LEU A 94 12.57 -10.08 -9.69
C LEU A 94 14.00 -9.66 -9.34
N ALA A 95 14.98 -10.04 -10.15
CA ALA A 95 16.39 -9.78 -9.88
C ALA A 95 16.71 -8.27 -9.80
N ARG A 96 16.17 -7.47 -10.76
CA ARG A 96 16.36 -6.01 -10.76
C ARG A 96 15.65 -5.35 -9.57
N ALA A 97 14.43 -5.77 -9.26
CA ALA A 97 13.67 -5.21 -8.14
C ALA A 97 14.31 -5.56 -6.79
N LEU A 98 14.81 -6.80 -6.59
CA LEU A 98 15.55 -7.18 -5.39
C LEU A 98 16.88 -6.41 -5.27
N GLY A 99 17.62 -6.26 -6.36
CA GLY A 99 18.83 -5.45 -6.37
C GLY A 99 18.56 -4.00 -5.96
N LEU A 100 17.48 -3.40 -6.48
CA LEU A 100 17.05 -2.06 -6.09
C LEU A 100 16.62 -1.99 -4.63
N ALA A 101 15.87 -2.99 -4.14
CA ALA A 101 15.42 -3.05 -2.75
C ALA A 101 16.60 -3.14 -1.77
N VAL A 102 17.58 -4.00 -2.04
CA VAL A 102 18.80 -4.09 -1.23
C VAL A 102 19.58 -2.77 -1.27
N GLY A 103 19.79 -2.20 -2.47
CA GLY A 103 20.48 -0.92 -2.63
C GLY A 103 19.82 0.22 -1.86
N LEU A 104 18.49 0.35 -1.95
CA LEU A 104 17.73 1.34 -1.18
C LEU A 104 17.74 1.05 0.32
N GLY A 105 17.65 -0.23 0.73
CA GLY A 105 17.73 -0.62 2.13
C GLY A 105 19.07 -0.24 2.75
N VAL A 106 20.18 -0.51 2.06
CA VAL A 106 21.52 -0.09 2.49
C VAL A 106 21.65 1.44 2.51
N LEU A 107 21.14 2.13 1.47
CA LEU A 107 21.15 3.58 1.42
C LEU A 107 20.38 4.19 2.60
N LEU A 108 19.22 3.62 2.96
CA LEU A 108 18.46 4.06 4.15
C LEU A 108 19.28 3.91 5.44
N LEU A 109 19.98 2.79 5.61
CA LEU A 109 20.85 2.59 6.77
C LEU A 109 21.92 3.67 6.84
N LEU A 110 22.59 3.94 5.72
CA LEU A 110 23.68 4.93 5.66
C LEU A 110 23.19 6.36 5.88
N LEU A 111 21.98 6.71 5.44
CA LEU A 111 21.43 8.06 5.57
C LEU A 111 20.68 8.25 6.89
N LEU A 112 19.89 7.29 7.32
CA LEU A 112 18.98 7.49 8.45
C LEU A 112 19.70 7.41 9.79
N LEU A 113 20.70 6.54 9.96
CA LEU A 113 21.44 6.44 11.20
C LEU A 113 22.11 7.76 11.60
N PRO A 114 22.84 8.48 10.73
CA PRO A 114 23.43 9.76 11.10
C PRO A 114 22.40 10.89 11.23
N LEU A 115 21.25 10.83 10.54
CA LEU A 115 20.20 11.85 10.60
C LEU A 115 19.22 11.63 11.76
N LEU A 116 19.24 10.45 12.40
CA LEU A 116 18.30 10.04 13.43
C LEU A 116 18.16 11.05 14.58
N PRO A 117 19.25 11.60 15.18
CA PRO A 117 19.10 12.55 16.27
C PRO A 117 18.30 13.80 15.88
N GLY A 118 18.56 14.33 14.67
CA GLY A 118 17.84 15.49 14.14
C GLY A 118 16.37 15.20 13.86
N LEU A 119 16.05 14.03 13.29
CA LEU A 119 14.67 13.62 12.99
C LEU A 119 13.85 13.43 14.27
N ILE A 120 14.45 12.81 15.29
CA ILE A 120 13.79 12.61 16.58
C ILE A 120 13.59 13.96 17.30
N ALA A 121 14.55 14.87 17.26
CA ALA A 121 14.41 16.22 17.84
C ALA A 121 13.23 16.99 17.18
N LEU A 122 13.00 16.81 15.88
CA LEU A 122 11.89 17.44 15.16
C LEU A 122 10.52 16.81 15.49
N SER A 123 10.49 15.57 16.01
CA SER A 123 9.21 14.89 16.33
C SER A 123 8.51 15.49 17.55
N GLY A 124 9.21 16.26 18.38
CA GLY A 124 8.70 16.77 19.66
C GLY A 124 8.66 15.69 20.74
N GLY A 125 7.97 15.98 21.85
CA GLY A 125 7.85 15.07 22.99
C GLY A 125 8.90 15.31 24.08
N SER A 126 8.75 14.62 25.23
CA SER A 126 9.70 14.70 26.32
C SER A 126 11.07 14.10 25.97
N ALA A 127 12.11 14.43 26.75
CA ALA A 127 13.45 13.89 26.56
C ALA A 127 13.45 12.36 26.61
N GLU A 128 12.65 11.77 27.52
CA GLU A 128 12.51 10.32 27.66
C GLU A 128 11.90 9.69 26.40
N VAL A 129 10.82 10.28 25.86
CA VAL A 129 10.19 9.81 24.60
C VAL A 129 11.18 9.85 23.45
N GLN A 130 12.01 10.91 23.34
CA GLN A 130 13.02 11.01 22.29
C GLN A 130 14.11 9.95 22.43
N VAL A 131 14.57 9.63 23.65
CA VAL A 131 15.54 8.57 23.90
C VAL A 131 14.99 7.21 23.45
N TYR A 132 13.78 6.85 23.86
CA TYR A 132 13.20 5.55 23.51
C TYR A 132 12.79 5.47 22.03
N ALA A 133 12.36 6.57 21.41
CA ALA A 133 12.13 6.64 19.97
C ALA A 133 13.44 6.41 19.19
N SER A 134 14.55 7.01 19.65
CA SER A 134 15.87 6.80 19.05
C SER A 134 16.33 5.35 19.21
N GLU A 135 16.13 4.74 20.38
CA GLU A 135 16.44 3.32 20.62
C GLU A 135 15.63 2.41 19.70
N TYR A 136 14.32 2.66 19.53
CA TYR A 136 13.47 1.90 18.64
C TYR A 136 13.95 1.99 17.19
N VAL A 137 14.15 3.20 16.67
CA VAL A 137 14.53 3.41 15.26
C VAL A 137 15.92 2.86 14.99
N SER A 138 16.89 3.04 15.91
CA SER A 138 18.25 2.55 15.73
C SER A 138 18.34 1.03 15.57
N VAL A 139 17.45 0.28 16.20
CA VAL A 139 17.34 -1.19 16.03
C VAL A 139 16.48 -1.53 14.80
N ARG A 140 15.32 -0.90 14.69
CA ARG A 140 14.31 -1.23 13.68
C ARG A 140 14.79 -0.97 12.24
N ILE A 141 15.62 0.05 12.04
CA ILE A 141 16.12 0.44 10.71
C ILE A 141 16.95 -0.66 10.04
N TRP A 142 17.62 -1.52 10.81
CA TRP A 142 18.37 -2.64 10.26
C TRP A 142 17.51 -3.66 9.53
N SER A 143 16.20 -3.63 9.71
CA SER A 143 15.28 -4.44 8.92
C SER A 143 15.02 -3.87 7.51
N ALA A 144 15.45 -2.64 7.20
CA ALA A 144 15.12 -1.99 5.93
C ALA A 144 15.46 -2.86 4.69
N PRO A 145 16.64 -3.49 4.58
CA PRO A 145 16.90 -4.37 3.43
C PRO A 145 15.92 -5.54 3.34
N ALA A 146 15.58 -6.17 4.47
CA ALA A 146 14.65 -7.30 4.50
C ALA A 146 13.21 -6.85 4.19
N ALA A 147 12.75 -5.78 4.82
CA ALA A 147 11.42 -5.24 4.61
C ALA A 147 11.18 -4.82 3.15
N LEU A 148 12.15 -4.16 2.52
CA LEU A 148 12.06 -3.76 1.11
C LEU A 148 12.10 -4.96 0.16
N CYS A 149 12.93 -5.98 0.45
CA CYS A 149 12.91 -7.23 -0.29
C CYS A 149 11.57 -7.97 -0.15
N ASN A 150 10.96 -7.96 1.02
CA ASN A 150 9.64 -8.54 1.25
C ASN A 150 8.57 -7.84 0.41
N LEU A 151 8.61 -6.51 0.25
CA LEU A 151 7.71 -5.78 -0.65
C LEU A 151 7.86 -6.26 -2.10
N VAL A 152 9.10 -6.44 -2.57
CA VAL A 152 9.38 -6.97 -3.92
C VAL A 152 8.84 -8.39 -4.08
N ILE A 153 9.10 -9.27 -3.11
CA ILE A 153 8.65 -10.67 -3.15
C ILE A 153 7.13 -10.74 -3.17
N MET A 154 6.45 -9.96 -2.33
CA MET A 154 4.98 -9.88 -2.32
C MET A 154 4.45 -9.41 -3.68
N GLY A 155 5.03 -8.36 -4.25
CA GLY A 155 4.64 -7.84 -5.55
C GLY A 155 4.87 -8.86 -6.67
N TRP A 156 6.00 -9.57 -6.64
CA TRP A 156 6.32 -10.59 -7.63
C TRP A 156 5.36 -11.78 -7.57
N LEU A 157 5.09 -12.34 -6.39
CA LEU A 157 4.16 -13.44 -6.20
C LEU A 157 2.74 -13.05 -6.64
N LEU A 158 2.30 -11.84 -6.30
CA LEU A 158 1.00 -11.32 -6.74
C LEU A 158 0.94 -11.18 -8.27
N GLY A 159 1.99 -10.66 -8.89
CA GLY A 159 2.12 -10.58 -10.34
C GLY A 159 2.10 -11.96 -11.02
N MET A 160 2.61 -13.01 -10.34
CA MET A 160 2.51 -14.40 -10.77
C MET A 160 1.10 -15.00 -10.59
N GLN A 161 0.10 -14.20 -10.22
CA GLN A 161 -1.29 -14.61 -9.92
C GLN A 161 -1.41 -15.49 -8.66
N ASP A 162 -0.43 -15.44 -7.78
CA ASP A 162 -0.43 -16.14 -6.50
C ASP A 162 -0.66 -15.15 -5.35
N ALA A 163 -1.90 -14.99 -4.90
CA ALA A 163 -2.24 -14.15 -3.76
C ALA A 163 -2.20 -14.89 -2.42
N ARG A 164 -2.17 -16.24 -2.45
CA ARG A 164 -2.11 -17.05 -1.23
C ARG A 164 -0.75 -16.99 -0.55
N SER A 165 0.31 -17.02 -1.35
CA SER A 165 1.68 -16.95 -0.81
C SER A 165 1.97 -15.61 -0.13
N PRO A 166 1.66 -14.43 -0.71
CA PRO A 166 1.74 -13.15 -0.01
C PRO A 166 0.88 -13.07 1.26
N MET A 167 -0.35 -13.60 1.23
CA MET A 167 -1.22 -13.67 2.41
C MET A 167 -0.55 -14.46 3.54
N LEU A 168 -0.08 -15.68 3.24
CA LEU A 168 0.58 -16.52 4.23
C LEU A 168 1.86 -15.88 4.76
N LEU A 169 2.62 -15.22 3.89
CA LEU A 169 3.83 -14.50 4.27
C LEU A 169 3.53 -13.37 5.26
N LEU A 170 2.50 -12.56 4.99
CA LEU A 170 2.12 -11.45 5.86
C LEU A 170 1.57 -11.94 7.21
N ILE A 171 0.70 -12.97 7.19
CA ILE A 171 0.17 -13.58 8.42
C ILE A 171 1.33 -14.18 9.25
N PHE A 172 2.24 -14.92 8.61
CA PHE A 172 3.42 -15.48 9.27
C PHE A 172 4.28 -14.38 9.91
N THR A 173 4.57 -13.30 9.19
CA THR A 173 5.36 -12.17 9.69
C THR A 173 4.73 -11.56 10.93
N ASN A 174 3.41 -11.29 10.87
CA ASN A 174 2.69 -10.69 11.99
C ASN A 174 2.63 -11.63 13.20
N LEU A 175 2.40 -12.93 13.00
CA LEU A 175 2.39 -13.90 14.09
C LEU A 175 3.76 -14.05 14.77
N ILE A 176 4.84 -14.14 13.98
CA ILE A 176 6.21 -14.19 14.52
C ILE A 176 6.52 -12.90 15.27
N ASN A 177 6.14 -11.75 14.74
CA ASN A 177 6.35 -10.46 15.41
C ASN A 177 5.64 -10.45 16.77
N MET A 178 4.33 -10.73 16.83
CA MET A 178 3.56 -10.76 18.08
C MET A 178 4.15 -11.75 19.11
N ALA A 179 4.61 -12.92 18.68
CA ALA A 179 5.22 -13.91 19.57
C ALA A 179 6.57 -13.41 20.11
N LEU A 180 7.42 -12.83 19.26
CA LEU A 180 8.71 -12.29 19.66
C LEU A 180 8.59 -11.04 20.53
N ASP A 181 7.61 -10.15 20.25
CA ASP A 181 7.32 -8.99 21.10
C ASP A 181 7.02 -9.41 22.52
N THR A 182 6.10 -10.37 22.67
CA THR A 182 5.73 -10.89 23.99
C THR A 182 6.95 -11.52 24.69
N TRP A 183 7.73 -12.29 23.97
CA TRP A 183 8.90 -12.96 24.55
C TRP A 183 10.03 -11.99 24.91
N PHE A 184 10.38 -11.04 24.03
CA PHE A 184 11.50 -10.13 24.28
C PHE A 184 11.17 -9.07 25.32
N VAL A 185 9.94 -8.55 25.32
CA VAL A 185 9.55 -7.49 26.25
C VAL A 185 9.18 -8.07 27.61
N LEU A 186 8.26 -9.05 27.66
CA LEU A 186 7.75 -9.59 28.93
C LEU A 186 8.63 -10.71 29.47
N GLY A 187 9.25 -11.53 28.60
CA GLY A 187 10.11 -12.64 29.03
C GLY A 187 11.54 -12.21 29.34
N LEU A 188 12.18 -11.43 28.45
CA LEU A 188 13.58 -11.01 28.58
C LEU A 188 13.76 -9.60 29.15
N GLY A 189 12.69 -8.79 29.26
CA GLY A 189 12.75 -7.44 29.83
C GLY A 189 13.46 -6.41 28.92
N TRP A 190 13.52 -6.64 27.59
CA TRP A 190 14.26 -5.78 26.67
C TRP A 190 13.54 -4.47 26.34
N GLN A 191 12.39 -4.21 26.93
CA GLN A 191 11.64 -2.97 26.80
C GLN A 191 11.42 -2.59 25.31
N VAL A 192 11.66 -1.30 24.98
CA VAL A 192 11.46 -0.76 23.62
C VAL A 192 12.35 -1.42 22.58
N LYS A 193 13.60 -1.78 22.94
CA LYS A 193 14.49 -2.52 22.05
C LYS A 193 13.96 -3.91 21.71
N GLY A 194 13.19 -4.51 22.61
CA GLY A 194 12.55 -5.81 22.40
C GLY A 194 11.55 -5.76 21.25
N VAL A 195 10.68 -4.76 21.21
CA VAL A 195 9.69 -4.57 20.11
C VAL A 195 10.39 -4.32 18.78
N ALA A 196 11.40 -3.46 18.78
CA ALA A 196 12.17 -3.18 17.57
C ALA A 196 12.90 -4.43 17.04
N ALA A 197 13.50 -5.23 17.95
CA ALA A 197 14.19 -6.46 17.62
C ALA A 197 13.21 -7.56 17.13
N ALA A 198 12.04 -7.66 17.72
CA ALA A 198 11.01 -8.60 17.28
C ALA A 198 10.56 -8.31 15.85
N SER A 199 10.29 -7.05 15.55
CA SER A 199 9.95 -6.61 14.18
C SER A 199 11.11 -6.84 13.20
N LEU A 200 12.35 -6.59 13.62
CA LEU A 200 13.55 -6.86 12.83
C LEU A 200 13.65 -8.35 12.45
N LEU A 201 13.53 -9.23 13.43
CA LEU A 201 13.63 -10.68 13.23
C LEU A 201 12.45 -11.22 12.43
N ALA A 202 11.25 -10.68 12.64
CA ALA A 202 10.07 -11.03 11.85
C ALA A 202 10.29 -10.73 10.37
N ASP A 203 10.84 -9.54 10.02
CA ASP A 203 11.11 -9.16 8.64
C ASP A 203 12.15 -10.07 7.96
N TYR A 204 13.24 -10.44 8.68
CA TYR A 204 14.25 -11.37 8.14
C TYR A 204 13.72 -12.80 8.04
N SER A 205 12.89 -13.24 8.99
CA SER A 205 12.20 -14.53 8.92
C SER A 205 11.26 -14.59 7.71
N ALA A 206 10.51 -13.51 7.49
CA ALA A 206 9.66 -13.35 6.31
C ALA A 206 10.47 -13.38 5.02
N LEU A 207 11.63 -12.73 4.98
CA LEU A 207 12.53 -12.78 3.82
C LEU A 207 12.98 -14.21 3.52
N GLY A 208 13.36 -14.97 4.54
CA GLY A 208 13.74 -16.39 4.39
C GLY A 208 12.61 -17.23 3.79
N VAL A 209 11.40 -17.12 4.35
CA VAL A 209 10.20 -17.82 3.86
C VAL A 209 9.81 -17.32 2.45
N GLY A 210 9.88 -16.02 2.22
CA GLY A 210 9.58 -15.41 0.92
C GLY A 210 10.52 -15.90 -0.19
N LEU A 211 11.82 -15.95 0.07
CA LEU A 211 12.81 -16.49 -0.86
C LEU A 211 12.59 -17.99 -1.11
N TRP A 212 12.20 -18.74 -0.09
CA TRP A 212 11.84 -20.14 -0.26
C TRP A 212 10.61 -20.31 -1.18
N LEU A 213 9.55 -19.50 -0.99
CA LEU A 213 8.37 -19.51 -1.85
C LEU A 213 8.75 -19.16 -3.31
N VAL A 214 9.54 -18.12 -3.51
CA VAL A 214 10.07 -17.74 -4.83
C VAL A 214 10.87 -18.88 -5.44
N SER A 215 11.75 -19.53 -4.67
CA SER A 215 12.58 -20.64 -5.16
C SER A 215 11.73 -21.79 -5.69
N ARG A 216 10.57 -22.08 -5.10
CA ARG A 216 9.64 -23.10 -5.59
C ARG A 216 9.09 -22.78 -6.98
N HIS A 217 8.84 -21.50 -7.30
CA HIS A 217 8.45 -21.07 -8.64
C HIS A 217 9.63 -21.14 -9.61
N LEU A 218 10.81 -20.69 -9.17
CA LEU A 218 12.01 -20.63 -10.01
C LEU A 218 12.56 -22.03 -10.38
N ARG A 219 12.41 -23.03 -9.50
CA ARG A 219 12.81 -24.42 -9.79
C ARG A 219 12.06 -25.06 -10.96
N ARG A 220 10.92 -24.48 -11.36
CA ARG A 220 10.14 -24.94 -12.51
C ARG A 220 10.62 -24.35 -13.84
N LEU A 221 11.57 -23.41 -13.78
CA LEU A 221 12.13 -22.77 -14.97
C LEU A 221 13.20 -23.67 -15.59
N SER A 222 13.24 -23.69 -16.93
CA SER A 222 14.27 -24.42 -17.67
C SER A 222 15.65 -23.80 -17.45
N PRO A 223 16.74 -24.60 -17.52
CA PRO A 223 18.11 -24.10 -17.39
C PRO A 223 18.46 -22.96 -18.36
N GLU A 224 17.85 -22.96 -19.54
CA GLU A 224 18.05 -21.94 -20.58
C GLU A 224 17.63 -20.53 -20.13
N VAL A 225 16.61 -20.43 -19.26
CA VAL A 225 16.16 -19.15 -18.69
C VAL A 225 17.25 -18.52 -17.83
N TRP A 226 18.06 -19.34 -17.16
CA TRP A 226 19.17 -18.90 -16.31
C TRP A 226 20.39 -18.49 -17.14
N GLN A 227 20.55 -19.08 -18.34
CA GLN A 227 21.59 -18.68 -19.25
C GLN A 227 21.34 -17.24 -19.73
N GLY A 228 22.35 -16.40 -19.61
CA GLY A 228 22.23 -14.98 -19.95
C GLY A 228 21.46 -14.10 -18.97
N ALA A 229 20.94 -14.64 -17.85
CA ALA A 229 20.27 -13.84 -16.82
C ALA A 229 21.16 -12.70 -16.31
N TRP A 230 22.45 -12.97 -16.11
CA TRP A 230 23.42 -11.95 -15.69
C TRP A 230 23.60 -10.83 -16.72
N GLN A 231 23.61 -11.15 -18.01
CA GLN A 231 23.73 -10.17 -19.09
C GLN A 231 22.47 -9.32 -19.20
N ARG A 232 21.27 -9.93 -19.08
CA ARG A 232 19.99 -9.23 -19.07
C ARG A 232 19.83 -8.34 -17.85
N TRP A 233 20.31 -8.77 -16.68
CA TRP A 233 20.28 -7.97 -15.46
C TRP A 233 21.05 -6.65 -15.60
N ARG A 234 22.19 -6.67 -16.31
CA ARG A 234 23.02 -5.49 -16.57
C ARG A 234 22.50 -4.54 -17.65
N GLN A 235 21.35 -4.83 -18.26
CA GLN A 235 20.76 -3.94 -19.28
C GLN A 235 20.32 -2.61 -18.66
N TRP A 236 21.13 -1.58 -18.83
CA TRP A 236 20.95 -0.24 -18.32
C TRP A 236 19.60 0.40 -18.71
N PRO A 237 19.09 0.29 -19.96
CA PRO A 237 17.80 0.85 -20.33
C PRO A 237 16.62 0.25 -19.56
N ALA A 238 16.68 -1.01 -19.19
CA ALA A 238 15.62 -1.66 -18.40
C ALA A 238 15.64 -1.22 -16.93
N LEU A 239 16.84 -0.98 -16.38
CA LEU A 239 16.99 -0.42 -15.04
C LEU A 239 16.48 1.03 -14.98
N LEU A 240 16.81 1.86 -15.96
CA LEU A 240 16.30 3.25 -16.05
C LEU A 240 14.77 3.29 -16.15
N ARG A 241 14.16 2.36 -16.90
CA ARG A 241 12.69 2.23 -16.97
C ARG A 241 12.08 1.90 -15.61
N LEU A 242 12.67 0.94 -14.89
CA LEU A 242 12.23 0.60 -13.53
C LEU A 242 12.35 1.80 -12.58
N LEU A 243 13.47 2.52 -12.64
CA LEU A 243 13.69 3.72 -11.82
C LEU A 243 12.69 4.83 -12.14
N SER A 244 12.37 5.06 -13.42
CA SER A 244 11.39 6.07 -13.82
C SER A 244 9.98 5.72 -13.36
N LEU A 245 9.59 4.45 -13.45
CA LEU A 245 8.31 3.93 -12.95
C LEU A 245 8.20 4.14 -11.44
N ASN A 246 9.24 3.74 -10.71
CA ASN A 246 9.30 3.88 -9.26
C ASN A 246 9.27 5.34 -8.80
N ARG A 247 10.00 6.23 -9.49
CA ARG A 247 9.98 7.68 -9.22
C ARG A 247 8.57 8.25 -9.32
N ASP A 248 7.83 7.89 -10.37
CA ASP A 248 6.48 8.44 -10.60
C ASP A 248 5.49 7.94 -9.54
N ILE A 249 5.58 6.67 -9.12
CA ILE A 249 4.79 6.13 -8.01
C ILE A 249 5.19 6.78 -6.69
N PHE A 250 6.49 7.00 -6.45
CA PHE A 250 6.98 7.69 -5.25
C PHE A 250 6.42 9.11 -5.13
N ILE A 251 6.49 9.91 -6.20
CA ILE A 251 5.95 11.28 -6.22
C ILE A 251 4.45 11.28 -5.93
N ARG A 252 3.69 10.35 -6.53
CA ARG A 252 2.26 10.16 -6.24
C ARG A 252 2.03 9.88 -4.76
N SER A 253 2.77 8.91 -4.19
CA SER A 253 2.62 8.51 -2.79
C SER A 253 3.02 9.63 -1.83
N LEU A 254 4.09 10.35 -2.13
CA LEU A 254 4.50 11.52 -1.36
C LEU A 254 3.43 12.62 -1.37
N CYS A 255 2.84 12.92 -2.53
CA CYS A 255 1.75 13.89 -2.64
C CYS A 255 0.53 13.49 -1.80
N LEU A 256 0.13 12.21 -1.82
CA LEU A 256 -0.96 11.70 -0.99
C LEU A 256 -0.63 11.86 0.51
N GLN A 257 0.57 11.50 0.92
CA GLN A 257 1.00 11.61 2.31
C GLN A 257 1.03 13.06 2.80
N LEU A 258 1.45 13.99 1.94
CA LEU A 258 1.41 15.42 2.25
C LEU A 258 -0.03 15.93 2.45
N CYS A 259 -1.01 15.43 1.70
CA CYS A 259 -2.42 15.76 1.93
C CYS A 259 -2.91 15.23 3.29
N PHE A 260 -2.56 14.01 3.69
CA PHE A 260 -2.88 13.47 5.02
C PHE A 260 -2.19 14.25 6.14
N ALA A 261 -0.91 14.56 5.98
CA ALA A 261 -0.17 15.38 6.95
C ALA A 261 -0.79 16.77 7.09
N PHE A 262 -1.20 17.39 5.97
CA PHE A 262 -1.90 18.67 5.97
C PHE A 262 -3.23 18.59 6.73
N MET A 263 -4.04 17.55 6.54
CA MET A 263 -5.27 17.36 7.30
C MET A 263 -5.01 17.30 8.81
N THR A 264 -3.98 16.56 9.23
CA THR A 264 -3.62 16.43 10.65
C THR A 264 -3.15 17.76 11.22
N LEU A 265 -2.28 18.48 10.51
CA LEU A 265 -1.76 19.78 10.94
C LEU A 265 -2.87 20.85 11.03
N GLN A 266 -3.76 20.89 10.04
CA GLN A 266 -4.89 21.82 10.09
C GLN A 266 -5.91 21.43 11.15
N GLY A 267 -6.16 20.13 11.35
CA GLY A 267 -6.98 19.64 12.47
C GLY A 267 -6.45 20.08 13.83
N ALA A 268 -5.11 20.02 14.03
CA ALA A 268 -4.47 20.50 15.26
C ALA A 268 -4.65 22.03 15.47
N ARG A 269 -4.64 22.81 14.39
CA ARG A 269 -4.90 24.27 14.47
C ARG A 269 -6.34 24.61 14.83
N LEU A 270 -7.28 23.72 14.56
CA LEU A 270 -8.70 23.88 14.93
C LEU A 270 -8.98 23.51 16.41
N GLY A 271 -7.99 22.96 17.10
CA GLY A 271 -8.06 22.61 18.52
C GLY A 271 -8.02 21.11 18.80
N ASP A 272 -7.85 20.77 20.07
CA ASP A 272 -7.62 19.39 20.53
C ASP A 272 -8.79 18.44 20.20
N VAL A 273 -10.03 18.92 20.34
CA VAL A 273 -11.24 18.15 20.02
C VAL A 273 -11.31 17.85 18.52
N ALA A 274 -10.95 18.83 17.68
CA ALA A 274 -10.98 18.71 16.23
C ALA A 274 -9.92 17.69 15.73
N VAL A 275 -8.69 17.76 16.24
CA VAL A 275 -7.64 16.82 15.84
C VAL A 275 -7.94 15.40 16.32
N ALA A 276 -8.49 15.25 17.55
CA ALA A 276 -8.87 13.95 18.08
C ALA A 276 -10.01 13.32 17.27
N ALA A 277 -11.07 14.09 16.96
CA ALA A 277 -12.16 13.63 16.10
C ALA A 277 -11.68 13.24 14.71
N ASN A 278 -10.80 14.05 14.12
CA ASN A 278 -10.19 13.76 12.82
C ASN A 278 -9.36 12.46 12.86
N ALA A 279 -8.61 12.21 13.91
CA ALA A 279 -7.85 10.97 14.10
C ALA A 279 -8.76 9.72 14.14
N VAL A 280 -9.90 9.80 14.89
CA VAL A 280 -10.90 8.73 14.92
C VAL A 280 -11.45 8.43 13.52
N LEU A 281 -11.83 9.46 12.79
CA LEU A 281 -12.38 9.30 11.43
C LEU A 281 -11.33 8.80 10.41
N LEU A 282 -10.06 9.19 10.54
CA LEU A 282 -8.98 8.67 9.72
C LEU A 282 -8.74 7.17 9.95
N ASN A 283 -8.94 6.66 11.18
CA ASN A 283 -8.89 5.22 11.43
C ASN A 283 -9.97 4.47 10.64
N PHE A 284 -11.19 5.02 10.53
CA PHE A 284 -12.23 4.43 9.69
C PHE A 284 -11.88 4.51 8.20
N LEU A 285 -11.25 5.60 7.75
CA LEU A 285 -10.76 5.70 6.37
C LEU A 285 -9.70 4.64 6.06
N MET A 286 -8.81 4.33 7.02
CA MET A 286 -7.85 3.22 6.88
C MET A 286 -8.55 1.87 6.78
N LEU A 287 -9.61 1.64 7.56
CA LEU A 287 -10.40 0.41 7.48
C LEU A 287 -11.05 0.23 6.09
N ILE A 288 -11.60 1.31 5.52
CA ILE A 288 -12.10 1.34 4.14
C ILE A 288 -10.99 0.94 3.17
N SER A 289 -9.80 1.54 3.30
CA SER A 289 -8.65 1.24 2.45
C SER A 289 -8.27 -0.23 2.51
N TYR A 290 -8.16 -0.83 3.68
CA TYR A 290 -7.83 -2.25 3.84
C TYR A 290 -8.83 -3.18 3.15
N GLY A 291 -10.13 -2.84 3.19
CA GLY A 291 -11.15 -3.60 2.48
C GLY A 291 -11.06 -3.49 0.96
N MET A 292 -10.72 -2.31 0.44
CA MET A 292 -10.63 -2.03 -0.99
C MET A 292 -9.30 -2.48 -1.61
N ASP A 293 -8.20 -2.46 -0.85
CA ASP A 293 -6.87 -2.82 -1.32
C ASP A 293 -6.79 -4.25 -1.85
N GLY A 294 -7.57 -5.18 -1.29
CA GLY A 294 -7.62 -6.55 -1.82
C GLY A 294 -8.09 -6.59 -3.27
N PHE A 295 -9.11 -5.83 -3.63
CA PHE A 295 -9.60 -5.73 -5.02
C PHE A 295 -8.66 -4.91 -5.91
N ALA A 296 -8.00 -3.90 -5.35
CA ALA A 296 -6.95 -3.16 -6.05
C ALA A 296 -5.78 -4.09 -6.43
N TYR A 297 -5.34 -4.94 -5.52
CA TYR A 297 -4.28 -5.93 -5.80
C TYR A 297 -4.73 -6.98 -6.84
N ALA A 298 -5.99 -7.41 -6.78
CA ALA A 298 -6.53 -8.34 -7.77
C ALA A 298 -6.56 -7.71 -9.17
N VAL A 299 -7.03 -6.47 -9.29
CA VAL A 299 -7.06 -5.77 -10.59
C VAL A 299 -5.66 -5.47 -11.12
N GLU A 300 -4.68 -5.11 -10.25
CA GLU A 300 -3.27 -4.97 -10.65
C GLU A 300 -2.76 -6.22 -11.39
N ALA A 301 -2.94 -7.38 -10.76
CA ALA A 301 -2.45 -8.64 -11.30
C ALA A 301 -3.21 -9.08 -12.57
N MET A 302 -4.55 -8.94 -12.57
CA MET A 302 -5.38 -9.35 -13.71
C MET A 302 -5.19 -8.46 -14.93
N VAL A 303 -5.12 -7.13 -14.74
CA VAL A 303 -4.88 -6.15 -15.81
C VAL A 303 -3.48 -6.34 -16.39
N GLY A 304 -2.45 -6.47 -15.55
CA GLY A 304 -1.09 -6.73 -16.02
C GLY A 304 -1.02 -8.00 -16.86
N ARG A 305 -1.66 -9.09 -16.42
CA ARG A 305 -1.73 -10.35 -17.17
C ARG A 305 -2.45 -10.20 -18.51
N ALA A 306 -3.58 -9.47 -18.54
CA ALA A 306 -4.35 -9.23 -19.76
C ALA A 306 -3.54 -8.42 -20.78
N ILE A 307 -2.82 -7.40 -20.33
CA ILE A 307 -1.92 -6.59 -21.17
C ILE A 307 -0.78 -7.46 -21.72
N GLY A 308 -0.14 -8.27 -20.88
CA GLY A 308 0.90 -9.18 -21.32
C GLY A 308 0.43 -10.15 -22.40
N ARG A 309 -0.81 -10.63 -22.33
CA ARG A 309 -1.46 -11.48 -23.35
C ARG A 309 -1.98 -10.71 -24.55
N ARG A 310 -1.99 -9.39 -24.51
CA ARG A 310 -2.65 -8.52 -25.50
C ARG A 310 -4.14 -8.83 -25.69
N ASP A 311 -4.81 -9.28 -24.64
CA ASP A 311 -6.21 -9.68 -24.64
C ASP A 311 -7.09 -8.52 -24.13
N ARG A 312 -7.72 -7.82 -25.08
CA ARG A 312 -8.60 -6.67 -24.80
C ARG A 312 -9.85 -7.08 -24.03
N GLN A 313 -10.38 -8.26 -24.30
CA GLN A 313 -11.59 -8.72 -23.62
C GLN A 313 -11.25 -9.04 -22.15
N ALA A 314 -10.18 -9.79 -21.89
CA ALA A 314 -9.73 -10.08 -20.54
C ALA A 314 -9.41 -8.81 -19.75
N LEU A 315 -8.87 -7.77 -20.41
CA LEU A 315 -8.61 -6.47 -19.80
C LEU A 315 -9.91 -5.79 -19.32
N ARG A 316 -10.92 -5.71 -20.18
CA ARG A 316 -12.24 -5.14 -19.84
C ARG A 316 -12.91 -5.93 -18.72
N GLU A 317 -12.89 -7.24 -18.80
CA GLU A 317 -13.45 -8.12 -17.79
C GLU A 317 -12.77 -7.92 -16.43
N ALA A 318 -11.45 -7.85 -16.40
CA ALA A 318 -10.70 -7.60 -15.19
C ALA A 318 -11.11 -6.28 -14.52
N ILE A 319 -11.23 -5.21 -15.30
CA ILE A 319 -11.61 -3.89 -14.79
C ILE A 319 -13.05 -3.90 -14.27
N VAL A 320 -14.01 -4.37 -15.07
CA VAL A 320 -15.44 -4.28 -14.75
C VAL A 320 -15.82 -5.21 -13.58
N LEU A 321 -15.29 -6.44 -13.53
CA LEU A 321 -15.59 -7.37 -12.45
C LEU A 321 -15.02 -6.90 -11.12
N ASN A 322 -13.76 -6.44 -11.10
CA ASN A 322 -13.17 -5.91 -9.87
C ASN A 322 -13.88 -4.62 -9.41
N LEU A 323 -14.23 -3.72 -10.34
CA LEU A 323 -14.97 -2.49 -10.03
C LEU A 323 -16.36 -2.82 -9.45
N GLY A 324 -17.06 -3.78 -10.05
CA GLY A 324 -18.37 -4.20 -9.56
C GLY A 324 -18.32 -4.70 -8.11
N TRP A 325 -17.36 -5.56 -7.79
CA TRP A 325 -17.21 -6.07 -6.42
C TRP A 325 -16.68 -5.03 -5.44
N ALA A 326 -15.73 -4.20 -5.85
CA ALA A 326 -15.25 -3.09 -5.03
C ALA A 326 -16.38 -2.10 -4.71
N LEU A 327 -17.29 -1.85 -5.67
CA LEU A 327 -18.46 -1.01 -5.48
C LEU A 327 -19.44 -1.63 -4.46
N VAL A 328 -19.67 -2.95 -4.53
CA VAL A 328 -20.49 -3.68 -3.54
C VAL A 328 -19.90 -3.50 -2.13
N ILE A 329 -18.59 -3.65 -1.99
CA ILE A 329 -17.90 -3.44 -0.69
C ILE A 329 -18.00 -1.98 -0.25
N ALA A 330 -17.84 -1.01 -1.16
CA ALA A 330 -17.99 0.42 -0.85
C ALA A 330 -19.40 0.74 -0.35
N ILE A 331 -20.44 0.22 -1.02
CA ILE A 331 -21.82 0.35 -0.58
C ILE A 331 -22.00 -0.30 0.81
N GLY A 332 -21.42 -1.48 1.03
CA GLY A 332 -21.45 -2.16 2.32
C GLY A 332 -20.85 -1.31 3.45
N PHE A 333 -19.69 -0.69 3.24
CA PHE A 333 -19.11 0.25 4.21
C PHE A 333 -19.97 1.49 4.42
N SER A 334 -20.53 2.08 3.36
CA SER A 334 -21.42 3.24 3.49
C SER A 334 -22.67 2.91 4.31
N LEU A 335 -23.28 1.74 4.07
CA LEU A 335 -24.43 1.27 4.86
C LEU A 335 -24.05 0.96 6.32
N LEU A 336 -22.89 0.35 6.55
CA LEU A 336 -22.37 0.08 7.89
C LEU A 336 -22.20 1.38 8.67
N PHE A 337 -21.60 2.40 8.08
CA PHE A 337 -21.39 3.69 8.72
C PHE A 337 -22.70 4.48 8.89
N ALA A 338 -23.64 4.35 7.95
CA ALA A 338 -24.96 4.97 8.09
C ALA A 338 -25.78 4.36 9.23
N ALA A 339 -25.71 3.02 9.39
CA ALA A 339 -26.49 2.30 10.40
C ALA A 339 -25.83 2.31 11.79
N GLY A 340 -24.49 2.23 11.86
CA GLY A 340 -23.75 2.00 13.10
C GLY A 340 -22.58 2.95 13.36
N GLY A 341 -22.35 3.94 12.50
CA GLY A 341 -21.15 4.80 12.58
C GLY A 341 -21.05 5.56 13.91
N SER A 342 -22.16 6.06 14.43
CA SER A 342 -22.20 6.74 15.74
C SER A 342 -21.81 5.80 16.89
N GLN A 343 -22.26 4.55 16.84
CA GLN A 343 -21.90 3.52 17.84
C GLN A 343 -20.43 3.14 17.72
N LEU A 344 -19.93 2.97 16.52
CA LEU A 344 -18.51 2.68 16.26
C LEU A 344 -17.60 3.80 16.81
N ILE A 345 -17.97 5.07 16.60
CA ILE A 345 -17.25 6.22 17.17
C ILE A 345 -17.23 6.14 18.69
N ALA A 346 -18.37 5.86 19.33
CA ALA A 346 -18.48 5.74 20.78
C ALA A 346 -17.70 4.55 21.36
N HIS A 347 -17.37 3.53 20.56
CA HIS A 347 -16.50 2.43 21.01
C HIS A 347 -15.01 2.76 20.97
N ILE A 348 -14.61 3.77 20.18
CA ILE A 348 -13.20 4.18 20.05
C ILE A 348 -12.79 5.18 21.11
N THR A 349 -13.71 6.07 21.53
CA THR A 349 -13.44 7.12 22.50
C THR A 349 -14.64 7.37 23.41
N ASP A 350 -14.36 7.63 24.70
CA ASP A 350 -15.35 7.97 25.72
C ASP A 350 -15.48 9.50 25.92
N ILE A 351 -14.75 10.32 25.16
CA ILE A 351 -14.75 11.79 25.31
C ILE A 351 -15.96 12.38 24.60
N PRO A 352 -16.97 12.93 25.31
CA PRO A 352 -18.24 13.37 24.73
C PRO A 352 -18.07 14.44 23.64
N ALA A 353 -17.12 15.38 23.85
CA ALA A 353 -16.84 16.44 22.87
C ALA A 353 -16.28 15.89 21.56
N VAL A 354 -15.39 14.87 21.62
CA VAL A 354 -14.81 14.20 20.44
C VAL A 354 -15.89 13.38 19.72
N ILE A 355 -16.72 12.65 20.47
CA ILE A 355 -17.87 11.90 19.91
C ILE A 355 -18.82 12.84 19.17
N ALA A 356 -19.16 13.97 19.77
CA ALA A 356 -20.06 14.95 19.17
C ALA A 356 -19.49 15.52 17.86
N GLU A 357 -18.20 15.89 17.87
CA GLU A 357 -17.53 16.42 16.66
C GLU A 357 -17.38 15.35 15.58
N ALA A 358 -16.96 14.14 15.92
CA ALA A 358 -16.85 13.04 14.97
C ALA A 358 -18.21 12.69 14.33
N ASN A 359 -19.30 12.71 15.11
CA ASN A 359 -20.66 12.49 14.60
C ASN A 359 -21.12 13.60 13.65
N ARG A 360 -20.70 14.84 13.84
CA ARG A 360 -20.96 15.93 12.87
C ARG A 360 -20.34 15.64 11.50
N GLN A 361 -19.19 14.96 11.49
CA GLN A 361 -18.46 14.61 10.27
C GLN A 361 -18.90 13.27 9.69
N LEU A 362 -19.75 12.51 10.36
CA LEU A 362 -20.21 11.18 9.94
C LEU A 362 -20.76 11.14 8.48
N PRO A 363 -21.51 12.15 8.00
CA PRO A 363 -21.96 12.16 6.61
C PRO A 363 -20.81 12.06 5.59
N TRP A 364 -19.67 12.69 5.87
CA TRP A 364 -18.47 12.57 5.02
C TRP A 364 -17.92 11.15 5.03
N LEU A 365 -17.90 10.50 6.21
CA LEU A 365 -17.44 9.12 6.34
C LEU A 365 -18.35 8.14 5.60
N ILE A 366 -19.65 8.37 5.59
CA ILE A 366 -20.63 7.57 4.85
C ILE A 366 -20.41 7.71 3.34
N LEU A 367 -20.12 8.92 2.86
CA LEU A 367 -19.89 9.20 1.44
C LEU A 367 -18.52 8.71 0.95
N MET A 368 -17.52 8.70 1.81
CA MET A 368 -16.12 8.47 1.44
C MET A 368 -15.86 7.15 0.72
N PRO A 369 -16.43 5.98 1.11
CA PRO A 369 -16.23 4.73 0.38
C PRO A 369 -16.66 4.82 -1.09
N LEU A 370 -17.78 5.51 -1.36
CA LEU A 370 -18.33 5.67 -2.71
C LEU A 370 -17.49 6.61 -3.58
N LEU A 371 -16.84 7.60 -2.98
CA LEU A 371 -15.92 8.50 -3.67
C LEU A 371 -14.57 7.83 -3.90
N ALA A 372 -14.08 7.08 -2.91
CA ALA A 372 -12.74 6.51 -2.90
C ALA A 372 -12.61 5.25 -3.77
N VAL A 373 -13.68 4.45 -3.92
CA VAL A 373 -13.61 3.17 -4.66
C VAL A 373 -13.06 3.35 -6.07
N TRP A 374 -13.41 4.41 -6.75
CA TRP A 374 -12.95 4.71 -8.10
C TRP A 374 -11.44 4.92 -8.17
N CYS A 375 -10.90 5.75 -7.28
CA CYS A 375 -9.47 6.03 -7.29
C CYS A 375 -8.64 4.81 -6.81
N PHE A 376 -9.09 4.05 -5.82
CA PHE A 376 -8.38 2.84 -5.36
C PHE A 376 -8.28 1.80 -6.46
N LEU A 377 -9.41 1.53 -7.14
CA LEU A 377 -9.42 0.51 -8.17
C LEU A 377 -8.67 0.95 -9.43
N LEU A 378 -8.87 2.21 -9.87
CA LEU A 378 -8.18 2.73 -11.04
C LEU A 378 -6.67 2.87 -10.81
N ASP A 379 -6.21 3.17 -9.61
CA ASP A 379 -4.79 3.05 -9.26
C ASP A 379 -4.27 1.64 -9.57
N GLY A 380 -4.99 0.60 -9.15
CA GLY A 380 -4.64 -0.79 -9.47
C GLY A 380 -4.59 -1.06 -10.98
N VAL A 381 -5.56 -0.52 -11.75
CA VAL A 381 -5.53 -0.64 -13.22
C VAL A 381 -4.27 -0.02 -13.82
N PHE A 382 -3.91 1.18 -13.40
CA PHE A 382 -2.74 1.89 -13.92
C PHE A 382 -1.42 1.29 -13.44
N ILE A 383 -1.37 0.70 -12.24
CA ILE A 383 -0.22 -0.08 -11.75
C ILE A 383 -0.04 -1.33 -12.63
N GLY A 384 -1.09 -2.12 -12.85
CA GLY A 384 -1.07 -3.29 -13.72
C GLY A 384 -0.66 -2.93 -15.16
N ALA A 385 -1.10 -1.77 -15.65
CA ALA A 385 -0.70 -1.22 -16.95
C ALA A 385 0.71 -0.60 -16.95
N THR A 386 1.40 -0.50 -15.81
CA THR A 386 2.71 0.17 -15.63
C THR A 386 2.72 1.64 -16.11
N ARG A 387 1.59 2.33 -15.92
CA ARG A 387 1.37 3.73 -16.33
C ARG A 387 1.41 4.69 -15.16
N ALA A 388 2.53 4.67 -14.42
CA ALA A 388 2.71 5.49 -13.22
C ALA A 388 2.72 7.00 -13.49
N ARG A 389 3.11 7.41 -14.69
CA ARG A 389 3.12 8.84 -15.07
C ARG A 389 1.71 9.43 -15.05
N GLU A 390 0.74 8.71 -15.58
CA GLU A 390 -0.67 9.11 -15.57
C GLU A 390 -1.21 9.16 -14.15
N MET A 391 -0.88 8.20 -13.30
CA MET A 391 -1.26 8.18 -11.87
C MET A 391 -0.68 9.37 -11.12
N ARG A 392 0.61 9.67 -11.31
CA ARG A 392 1.26 10.84 -10.71
C ARG A 392 0.57 12.13 -11.14
N ASN A 393 0.34 12.31 -12.43
CA ASN A 393 -0.28 13.52 -12.96
C ASN A 393 -1.71 13.69 -12.42
N SER A 394 -2.50 12.60 -12.37
CA SER A 394 -3.84 12.60 -11.78
C SER A 394 -3.80 13.02 -10.31
N MET A 395 -2.86 12.48 -9.52
CA MET A 395 -2.69 12.84 -8.12
C MET A 395 -2.36 14.33 -7.95
N LEU A 396 -1.43 14.86 -8.74
CA LEU A 396 -1.06 16.29 -8.69
C LEU A 396 -2.25 17.18 -9.06
N VAL A 397 -2.99 16.85 -10.11
CA VAL A 397 -4.19 17.59 -10.49
C VAL A 397 -5.25 17.53 -9.38
N ALA A 398 -5.52 16.35 -8.83
CA ALA A 398 -6.51 16.20 -7.76
C ALA A 398 -6.10 16.94 -6.47
N ALA A 399 -4.81 16.99 -6.15
CA ALA A 399 -4.31 17.73 -4.99
C ALA A 399 -4.37 19.24 -5.21
N PHE A 400 -3.80 19.75 -6.31
CA PHE A 400 -3.66 21.20 -6.52
C PHE A 400 -4.91 21.87 -7.10
N CYS A 401 -5.74 21.16 -7.85
CA CYS A 401 -7.00 21.68 -8.40
C CYS A 401 -8.25 21.24 -7.63
N GLY A 402 -8.14 20.19 -6.78
CA GLY A 402 -9.24 19.69 -5.96
C GLY A 402 -9.03 19.96 -4.48
N PHE A 403 -8.11 19.22 -3.83
CA PHE A 403 -7.91 19.25 -2.38
C PHE A 403 -7.65 20.65 -1.81
N PHE A 404 -6.60 21.32 -2.23
CA PHE A 404 -6.21 22.61 -1.67
C PHE A 404 -7.22 23.72 -2.00
N PRO A 405 -7.75 23.88 -3.23
CA PRO A 405 -8.77 24.88 -3.51
C PRO A 405 -10.07 24.67 -2.74
N VAL A 406 -10.56 23.41 -2.64
CA VAL A 406 -11.77 23.11 -1.87
C VAL A 406 -11.56 23.40 -0.38
N TRP A 407 -10.43 22.99 0.19
CA TRP A 407 -10.10 23.35 1.56
C TRP A 407 -10.10 24.88 1.76
N TRP A 408 -9.44 25.62 0.86
CA TRP A 408 -9.34 27.07 0.95
C TRP A 408 -10.70 27.76 0.85
N LEU A 409 -11.57 27.32 -0.05
CA LEU A 409 -12.91 27.86 -0.21
C LEU A 409 -13.84 27.55 0.97
N CYS A 410 -13.63 26.38 1.59
CA CYS A 410 -14.48 25.88 2.68
C CYS A 410 -13.89 26.13 4.08
N GLN A 411 -12.85 26.95 4.25
CA GLN A 411 -12.16 27.16 5.53
C GLN A 411 -13.11 27.47 6.69
N GLY A 412 -14.21 28.21 6.44
CA GLY A 412 -15.22 28.53 7.44
C GLY A 412 -16.02 27.34 8.00
N TRP A 413 -15.89 26.15 7.39
CA TRP A 413 -16.59 24.93 7.85
C TRP A 413 -15.82 24.15 8.91
N GLY A 414 -14.66 24.63 9.34
CA GLY A 414 -13.84 23.95 10.36
C GLY A 414 -13.38 22.57 9.91
N VAL A 415 -13.65 21.51 10.71
CA VAL A 415 -13.26 20.13 10.41
C VAL A 415 -13.93 19.62 9.12
N ALA A 416 -15.16 20.03 8.83
CA ALA A 416 -15.84 19.63 7.59
C ALA A 416 -15.11 20.08 6.31
N ALA A 417 -14.36 21.19 6.36
CA ALA A 417 -13.54 21.65 5.25
C ALA A 417 -12.43 20.65 4.88
N LEU A 418 -11.83 20.00 5.89
CA LEU A 418 -10.80 18.98 5.70
C LEU A 418 -11.37 17.73 5.01
N TRP A 419 -12.56 17.29 5.42
CA TRP A 419 -13.24 16.15 4.84
C TRP A 419 -13.81 16.44 3.44
N ALA A 420 -14.30 17.67 3.20
CA ALA A 420 -14.67 18.12 1.86
C ALA A 420 -13.47 18.10 0.91
N ALA A 421 -12.32 18.60 1.37
CA ALA A 421 -11.07 18.56 0.60
C ALA A 421 -10.61 17.13 0.32
N MET A 422 -10.68 16.21 1.30
CA MET A 422 -10.36 14.80 1.09
C MET A 422 -11.33 14.15 0.11
N GLY A 423 -12.63 14.43 0.20
CA GLY A 423 -13.62 13.99 -0.79
C GLY A 423 -13.31 14.50 -2.20
N ALA A 424 -12.91 15.76 -2.33
CA ALA A 424 -12.49 16.35 -3.61
C ALA A 424 -11.20 15.68 -4.15
N LEU A 425 -10.25 15.32 -3.28
CA LEU A 425 -9.05 14.56 -3.67
C LEU A 425 -9.44 13.19 -4.23
N MET A 426 -10.27 12.43 -3.52
CA MET A 426 -10.67 11.09 -3.93
C MET A 426 -11.50 11.11 -5.22
N ALA A 427 -12.49 12.01 -5.31
CA ALA A 427 -13.30 12.19 -6.49
C ALA A 427 -12.47 12.70 -7.69
N GLY A 428 -11.59 13.67 -7.47
CA GLY A 428 -10.72 14.21 -8.51
C GLY A 428 -9.78 13.17 -9.12
N ARG A 429 -9.19 12.31 -8.28
CA ARG A 429 -8.39 11.16 -8.74
C ARG A 429 -9.24 10.16 -9.52
N GLY A 430 -10.42 9.82 -8.99
CA GLY A 430 -11.35 8.90 -9.66
C GLY A 430 -11.79 9.41 -11.03
N LEU A 431 -12.15 10.67 -11.15
CA LEU A 431 -12.59 11.29 -12.40
C LEU A 431 -11.45 11.39 -13.43
N THR A 432 -10.28 11.87 -13.03
CA THR A 432 -9.14 12.02 -13.94
C THR A 432 -8.59 10.68 -14.42
N LEU A 433 -8.43 9.69 -13.52
CA LEU A 433 -8.02 8.34 -13.88
C LEU A 433 -9.10 7.63 -14.72
N GLY A 434 -10.38 7.80 -14.38
CA GLY A 434 -11.49 7.24 -15.14
C GLY A 434 -11.54 7.76 -16.56
N TYR A 435 -11.39 9.08 -16.75
CA TYR A 435 -11.31 9.69 -18.07
C TYR A 435 -10.11 9.19 -18.87
N LEU A 436 -8.92 9.14 -18.26
CA LEU A 436 -7.72 8.62 -18.90
C LEU A 436 -7.85 7.13 -19.26
N CYS A 437 -8.43 6.32 -18.37
CA CYS A 437 -8.68 4.90 -18.62
C CYS A 437 -9.61 4.70 -19.82
N TRP A 438 -10.72 5.44 -19.86
CA TRP A 438 -11.67 5.42 -20.97
C TRP A 438 -11.02 5.86 -22.30
N GLN A 439 -10.25 6.95 -22.29
CA GLN A 439 -9.56 7.44 -23.47
C GLN A 439 -8.53 6.41 -23.99
N LEU A 440 -7.67 5.90 -23.11
CA LEU A 440 -6.64 4.93 -23.48
C LEU A 440 -7.24 3.60 -23.97
N GLU A 441 -8.37 3.20 -23.41
CA GLU A 441 -9.07 1.98 -23.82
C GLU A 441 -9.72 2.17 -25.19
N ARG A 442 -10.38 3.32 -25.43
CA ARG A 442 -10.98 3.68 -26.72
C ARG A 442 -9.94 3.69 -27.83
N ASP A 443 -8.78 4.29 -27.57
CA ASP A 443 -7.68 4.41 -28.52
C ASP A 443 -6.89 3.11 -28.69
N GLY A 444 -7.22 2.03 -27.93
CA GLY A 444 -6.46 0.78 -27.91
C GLY A 444 -5.09 0.88 -27.24
N ARG A 445 -4.73 2.04 -26.70
CA ARG A 445 -3.40 2.32 -26.13
C ARG A 445 -3.20 1.72 -24.73
N LEU A 446 -4.27 1.31 -24.05
CA LEU A 446 -4.19 0.70 -22.73
C LEU A 446 -3.52 -0.68 -22.78
N LEU A 447 -3.66 -1.40 -23.90
CA LEU A 447 -2.97 -2.68 -24.14
C LEU A 447 -1.47 -2.53 -24.45
N HIS A 448 -1.00 -1.31 -24.73
CA HIS A 448 0.39 -1.04 -25.01
C HIS A 448 1.04 -0.42 -23.77
N SER A 449 1.78 -1.23 -23.02
CA SER A 449 2.54 -0.73 -21.87
C SER A 449 3.70 0.14 -22.34
N PRO A 450 3.88 1.37 -21.81
CA PRO A 450 5.05 2.19 -22.11
C PRO A 450 6.35 1.58 -21.58
N HIS A 451 6.24 0.64 -20.63
CA HIS A 451 7.36 -0.03 -19.97
C HIS A 451 7.34 -1.55 -20.19
N GLY A 452 6.46 -2.06 -21.05
CA GLY A 452 6.30 -3.49 -21.33
C GLY A 452 7.58 -4.15 -21.82
N VAL A 453 7.65 -5.46 -21.61
CA VAL A 453 8.73 -6.31 -22.13
C VAL A 453 8.77 -6.14 -23.65
N SER A 454 9.77 -5.41 -24.13
CA SER A 454 10.07 -5.41 -25.57
C SER A 454 10.32 -6.86 -25.96
N GLN A 455 9.52 -7.38 -26.87
CA GLN A 455 9.87 -8.62 -27.55
C GLN A 455 11.30 -8.42 -28.11
N VAL A 456 12.24 -9.20 -27.60
CA VAL A 456 13.39 -9.57 -28.41
C VAL A 456 12.74 -10.25 -29.61
N GLN A 457 12.70 -9.55 -30.73
CA GLN A 457 12.37 -10.12 -32.01
C GLN A 457 13.24 -11.36 -32.16
N SER A 458 12.62 -12.53 -32.10
CA SER A 458 13.18 -13.71 -32.74
C SER A 458 13.24 -13.36 -34.22
N GLU A 459 14.37 -12.84 -34.64
CA GLU A 459 14.72 -12.88 -36.06
C GLU A 459 14.76 -14.37 -36.45
N PRO A 460 13.98 -14.78 -37.44
CA PRO A 460 14.15 -16.10 -38.02
C PRO A 460 15.51 -16.08 -38.77
N SER A 461 16.43 -16.90 -38.28
CA SER A 461 17.64 -17.30 -39.01
C SER A 461 17.28 -18.15 -40.22
#